data_fda318bdf1734e7a6fa7d30a8e05c9fd
#
_entry.id   fda318bdf1734e7a6fa7d30a8e05c9fd
#
_cell.length_a   1.000
_cell.length_b   1.000
_cell.length_c   1.000
_cell.angle_alpha   90.00
_cell.angle_beta   90.00
_cell.angle_gamma   90.00
#
_symmetry.space_group_name_H-M   'P 1'
#
loop_
_entity.id
_entity.type
_entity.pdbx_description
1 polymer ?
#
loop_
_entity_poly.entity_id
_entity_poly.type
_entity_poly.pdbx_seq_one_letter_code
_entity_poly.pdbx_strand_id
1 'polypeptide(L)'
;LKKLITIFICTFSFHLMSEGISLDGVISPNEWDQATSFDLEYELMPSRNIPAALKTIAYVKFDKKYLYIGIKAYGDPNKIRATLKNRDQTWNEDYVALMADPFRDGRYGILVGVNALGVQLDEKHISSAGPDDSWDILFQSATAFQDDGYSAEFIIPFSELQLPDTEVQRWKMGFIRKSYEAGIQTVFGSFKNLPAETCYACQADEEIFLGSPEKIIR
;
A
#
# COMPACT_ATOMS: atom_id res chain seq x y z
N LEU A 1 60.08 22.01 -30.85
CA LEU A 1 58.60 22.18 -30.67
C LEU A 1 58.00 20.89 -30.12
N LYS A 2 57.78 20.81 -28.81
CA LYS A 2 57.08 19.68 -28.16
C LYS A 2 55.57 19.98 -28.19
N LYS A 3 54.81 19.15 -28.90
CA LYS A 3 53.36 19.21 -28.86
C LYS A 3 52.83 18.54 -27.58
N LEU A 4 52.21 19.32 -26.71
CA LEU A 4 51.45 18.80 -25.58
C LEU A 4 50.11 18.25 -26.11
N ILE A 5 49.88 16.96 -25.96
CA ILE A 5 48.61 16.33 -26.21
C ILE A 5 47.82 16.37 -24.89
N THR A 6 46.81 17.21 -24.80
CA THR A 6 45.90 17.27 -23.69
C THR A 6 44.86 16.17 -23.91
N ILE A 7 44.92 15.09 -23.11
CA ILE A 7 43.93 14.03 -23.10
C ILE A 7 42.77 14.51 -22.17
N PHE A 8 41.64 14.80 -22.80
CA PHE A 8 40.40 15.09 -22.08
C PHE A 8 39.78 13.77 -21.64
N ILE A 9 40.00 13.40 -20.37
CA ILE A 9 39.32 12.24 -19.77
C ILE A 9 37.92 12.69 -19.43
N CYS A 10 36.97 12.35 -20.28
CA CYS A 10 35.54 12.51 -20.00
C CYS A 10 35.17 11.40 -18.99
N THR A 11 35.15 11.73 -17.70
CA THR A 11 34.63 10.84 -16.68
C THR A 11 33.10 10.80 -16.82
N PHE A 12 32.61 9.80 -17.53
CA PHE A 12 31.19 9.44 -17.50
C PHE A 12 30.91 8.88 -16.12
N SER A 13 30.41 9.74 -15.23
CA SER A 13 29.80 9.29 -13.97
C SER A 13 28.55 8.51 -14.32
N PHE A 14 28.69 7.18 -14.40
CA PHE A 14 27.53 6.29 -14.30
C PHE A 14 26.95 6.49 -12.91
N HIS A 15 25.97 7.37 -12.79
CA HIS A 15 25.02 7.27 -11.67
C HIS A 15 24.29 5.94 -11.89
N LEU A 16 24.66 4.92 -11.11
CA LEU A 16 23.77 3.82 -10.85
C LEU A 16 22.58 4.45 -10.11
N MET A 17 21.55 4.81 -10.85
CA MET A 17 20.24 5.05 -10.30
C MET A 17 19.85 3.73 -9.63
N SER A 18 19.92 3.68 -8.32
CA SER A 18 19.15 2.72 -7.54
C SER A 18 17.71 2.91 -7.99
N GLU A 19 17.11 1.89 -8.60
CA GLU A 19 15.68 1.89 -8.98
C GLU A 19 14.80 1.80 -7.72
N GLY A 20 15.09 2.57 -6.69
CA GLY A 20 14.36 2.63 -5.45
C GLY A 20 13.22 3.65 -5.53
N ILE A 21 12.07 3.30 -4.97
CA ILE A 21 11.00 4.25 -4.70
C ILE A 21 11.55 5.34 -3.75
N SER A 22 11.36 6.60 -4.09
CA SER A 22 11.61 7.73 -3.19
C SER A 22 10.41 7.85 -2.26
N LEU A 23 10.60 7.63 -0.97
CA LEU A 23 9.51 7.67 -0.01
C LEU A 23 9.19 9.13 0.35
N ASP A 24 8.49 9.83 -0.52
CA ASP A 24 8.08 11.23 -0.34
C ASP A 24 6.56 11.44 -0.32
N GLY A 25 5.81 10.36 -0.51
CA GLY A 25 4.35 10.35 -0.56
C GLY A 25 3.76 10.75 -1.90
N VAL A 26 4.58 10.98 -2.94
CA VAL A 26 4.13 11.40 -4.27
C VAL A 26 4.26 10.25 -5.27
N ILE A 27 3.17 9.85 -5.88
CA ILE A 27 3.17 8.81 -6.91
C ILE A 27 3.73 9.40 -8.21
N SER A 28 5.04 9.30 -8.38
CA SER A 28 5.76 9.79 -9.56
C SER A 28 5.75 8.74 -10.68
N PRO A 29 5.40 9.10 -11.92
CA PRO A 29 5.34 8.13 -13.03
C PRO A 29 6.63 7.33 -13.20
N ASN A 30 7.80 7.97 -13.12
CA ASN A 30 9.09 7.32 -13.34
C ASN A 30 9.41 6.24 -12.29
N GLU A 31 8.90 6.37 -11.07
CA GLU A 31 9.14 5.43 -9.96
C GLU A 31 8.14 4.27 -9.99
N TRP A 32 6.90 4.57 -10.41
CA TRP A 32 5.81 3.62 -10.43
C TRP A 32 5.53 3.04 -11.82
N ASP A 33 6.34 3.38 -12.84
CA ASP A 33 6.36 2.68 -14.11
C ASP A 33 6.57 1.18 -13.87
N GLN A 34 5.88 0.33 -14.57
CA GLN A 34 5.88 -1.13 -14.41
C GLN A 34 5.30 -1.65 -13.08
N ALA A 35 4.73 -0.80 -12.24
CA ALA A 35 3.96 -1.28 -11.10
C ALA A 35 2.68 -1.98 -11.57
N THR A 36 2.29 -3.04 -10.89
CA THR A 36 0.94 -3.58 -11.04
C THR A 36 -0.04 -2.60 -10.41
N SER A 37 -1.07 -2.18 -11.14
CA SER A 37 -2.05 -1.21 -10.67
C SER A 37 -3.42 -1.84 -10.45
N PHE A 38 -4.17 -1.31 -9.47
CA PHE A 38 -5.50 -1.73 -9.08
C PHE A 38 -6.39 -0.50 -8.94
N ASP A 39 -7.51 -0.47 -9.64
CA ASP A 39 -8.56 0.52 -9.41
C ASP A 39 -9.45 0.06 -8.24
N LEU A 40 -9.78 0.96 -7.32
CA LEU A 40 -10.76 0.70 -6.28
C LEU A 40 -12.15 0.97 -6.85
N GLU A 41 -12.71 -0.03 -7.52
CA GLU A 41 -13.92 0.11 -8.33
C GLU A 41 -15.23 0.03 -7.55
N TYR A 42 -15.19 -0.50 -6.32
CA TYR A 42 -16.41 -0.82 -5.57
C TYR A 42 -16.54 0.04 -4.32
N GLU A 43 -17.73 0.54 -4.06
CA GLU A 43 -18.12 0.98 -2.73
C GLU A 43 -18.52 -0.26 -1.90
N LEU A 44 -17.83 -0.46 -0.81
CA LEU A 44 -18.05 -1.59 0.09
C LEU A 44 -19.01 -1.25 1.23
N MET A 45 -19.04 0.01 1.65
CA MET A 45 -19.92 0.58 2.69
C MET A 45 -20.18 2.06 2.41
N PRO A 46 -21.35 2.62 2.74
CA PRO A 46 -22.53 1.97 3.34
C PRO A 46 -23.30 1.09 2.37
N SER A 47 -23.18 1.35 1.06
CA SER A 47 -23.74 0.48 0.02
C SER A 47 -22.84 -0.73 -0.19
N ARG A 48 -23.32 -1.75 -0.86
CA ARG A 48 -22.52 -2.95 -1.09
C ARG A 48 -22.29 -3.17 -2.58
N ASN A 49 -21.02 -3.13 -2.99
CA ASN A 49 -20.56 -3.50 -4.33
C ASN A 49 -21.17 -2.66 -5.47
N ILE A 50 -21.54 -1.42 -5.21
CA ILE A 50 -21.89 -0.45 -6.26
C ILE A 50 -20.62 0.20 -6.81
N PRO A 51 -20.66 0.85 -7.98
CA PRO A 51 -19.49 1.58 -8.49
C PRO A 51 -19.00 2.66 -7.51
N ALA A 52 -17.69 2.73 -7.33
CA ALA A 52 -17.06 3.72 -6.46
C ALA A 52 -17.27 5.15 -6.98
N ALA A 53 -17.71 6.05 -6.09
CA ALA A 53 -17.91 7.46 -6.43
C ALA A 53 -16.61 8.27 -6.50
N LEU A 54 -15.55 7.83 -5.80
CA LEU A 54 -14.25 8.49 -5.76
C LEU A 54 -13.19 7.59 -6.39
N LYS A 55 -12.48 8.10 -7.37
CA LYS A 55 -11.38 7.39 -8.01
C LYS A 55 -10.24 7.18 -7.02
N THR A 56 -9.71 5.96 -6.98
CA THR A 56 -8.52 5.62 -6.22
C THR A 56 -7.76 4.55 -6.98
N ILE A 57 -6.44 4.71 -7.08
CA ILE A 57 -5.57 3.75 -7.76
C ILE A 57 -4.49 3.33 -6.78
N ALA A 58 -4.30 2.04 -6.63
CA ALA A 58 -3.19 1.45 -5.89
C ALA A 58 -2.16 0.87 -6.86
N TYR A 59 -0.91 0.91 -6.46
CA TYR A 59 0.25 0.41 -7.21
C TYR A 59 1.05 -0.53 -6.33
N VAL A 60 1.55 -1.60 -6.91
CA VAL A 60 2.37 -2.60 -6.22
C VAL A 60 3.66 -2.83 -7.00
N LYS A 61 4.78 -2.73 -6.29
CA LYS A 61 6.10 -3.21 -6.73
C LYS A 61 6.70 -4.03 -5.60
N PHE A 62 7.70 -4.83 -5.92
CA PHE A 62 8.43 -5.60 -4.91
C PHE A 62 9.85 -5.89 -5.40
N ASP A 63 10.72 -6.13 -4.45
CA ASP A 63 12.04 -6.71 -4.68
C ASP A 63 12.24 -7.94 -3.76
N LYS A 64 13.48 -8.32 -3.52
CA LYS A 64 13.78 -9.46 -2.64
C LYS A 64 13.53 -9.20 -1.15
N LYS A 65 13.47 -7.95 -0.73
CA LYS A 65 13.43 -7.54 0.68
C LYS A 65 12.15 -6.80 1.05
N TYR A 66 11.57 -6.07 0.11
CA TYR A 66 10.52 -5.11 0.37
C TYR A 66 9.34 -5.26 -0.58
N LEU A 67 8.18 -5.02 -0.03
CA LEU A 67 6.95 -4.75 -0.75
C LEU A 67 6.74 -3.23 -0.75
N TYR A 68 6.53 -2.64 -1.93
CA TYR A 68 6.28 -1.23 -2.13
C TYR A 68 4.83 -1.04 -2.55
N ILE A 69 4.12 -0.19 -1.86
CA ILE A 69 2.72 0.15 -2.15
C ILE A 69 2.63 1.65 -2.36
N GLY A 70 2.02 2.05 -3.45
CA GLY A 70 1.63 3.44 -3.72
C GLY A 70 0.11 3.52 -3.85
N ILE A 71 -0.53 4.52 -3.23
CA ILE A 71 -1.97 4.72 -3.39
C ILE A 71 -2.25 6.18 -3.66
N LYS A 72 -2.93 6.47 -4.79
CA LYS A 72 -3.42 7.80 -5.14
C LYS A 72 -4.93 7.86 -4.92
N ALA A 73 -5.35 8.67 -3.96
CA ALA A 73 -6.74 8.90 -3.60
C ALA A 73 -7.20 10.25 -4.15
N TYR A 74 -8.00 10.25 -5.22
CA TYR A 74 -8.53 11.46 -5.83
C TYR A 74 -9.74 11.99 -5.06
N GLY A 75 -9.89 13.32 -5.02
CA GLY A 75 -11.01 14.01 -4.39
C GLY A 75 -10.68 15.44 -4.01
N ASP A 76 -11.61 16.12 -3.36
CA ASP A 76 -11.39 17.47 -2.85
C ASP A 76 -10.52 17.43 -1.59
N PRO A 77 -9.30 17.98 -1.60
CA PRO A 77 -8.42 17.95 -0.44
C PRO A 77 -8.99 18.68 0.79
N ASN A 78 -9.92 19.64 0.59
CA ASN A 78 -10.57 20.36 1.70
C ASN A 78 -11.62 19.52 2.44
N LYS A 79 -12.01 18.39 1.89
CA LYS A 79 -12.98 17.45 2.49
C LYS A 79 -12.32 16.29 3.21
N ILE A 80 -11.02 16.15 3.10
CA ILE A 80 -10.27 15.07 3.73
C ILE A 80 -10.23 15.30 5.24
N ARG A 81 -10.68 14.29 5.99
CA ARG A 81 -10.65 14.29 7.43
C ARG A 81 -9.48 13.48 7.94
N ALA A 82 -8.46 14.14 8.46
CA ALA A 82 -7.31 13.50 9.07
C ALA A 82 -6.79 14.34 10.25
N THR A 83 -6.31 13.69 11.29
CA THR A 83 -5.70 14.31 12.46
C THR A 83 -4.41 13.57 12.84
N LEU A 84 -3.47 14.28 13.46
CA LEU A 84 -2.28 13.67 14.04
C LEU A 84 -2.66 13.02 15.38
N LYS A 85 -2.50 11.70 15.46
CA LYS A 85 -2.78 10.87 16.63
C LYS A 85 -1.67 9.84 16.81
N ASN A 86 -1.80 9.03 17.84
CA ASN A 86 -0.97 7.84 17.97
C ASN A 86 -1.38 6.81 16.88
N ARG A 87 -0.46 5.89 16.59
CA ARG A 87 -0.72 4.72 15.74
C ARG A 87 -2.03 4.05 16.15
N ASP A 88 -2.78 3.50 15.18
CA ASP A 88 -4.04 2.77 15.32
C ASP A 88 -5.22 3.56 15.94
N GLN A 89 -5.11 4.89 16.03
CA GLN A 89 -6.19 5.73 16.56
C GLN A 89 -6.95 6.51 15.47
N THR A 90 -6.69 6.19 14.19
CA THR A 90 -7.25 6.93 13.04
C THR A 90 -8.29 6.16 12.23
N TRP A 91 -8.80 5.05 12.78
CA TRP A 91 -9.80 4.21 12.10
C TRP A 91 -11.09 4.94 11.68
N ASN A 92 -11.39 6.09 12.27
CA ASN A 92 -12.57 6.91 11.97
C ASN A 92 -12.23 8.15 11.13
N GLU A 93 -11.18 8.08 10.31
CA GLU A 93 -10.70 9.16 9.46
C GLU A 93 -10.53 8.69 8.01
N ASP A 94 -10.14 9.60 7.12
CA ASP A 94 -9.73 9.24 5.77
C ASP A 94 -8.38 8.51 5.82
N TYR A 95 -8.37 7.28 5.34
CA TYR A 95 -7.15 6.49 5.22
C TYR A 95 -7.16 5.61 3.98
N VAL A 96 -5.99 5.16 3.59
CA VAL A 96 -5.78 4.16 2.55
C VAL A 96 -4.97 3.00 3.13
N ALA A 97 -5.28 1.79 2.69
CA ALA A 97 -4.60 0.59 3.20
C ALA A 97 -4.51 -0.53 2.16
N LEU A 98 -3.45 -1.32 2.32
CA LEU A 98 -3.33 -2.66 1.77
C LEU A 98 -4.09 -3.63 2.66
N MET A 99 -4.78 -4.59 2.06
CA MET A 99 -5.26 -5.82 2.68
C MET A 99 -4.60 -7.00 1.99
N ALA A 100 -4.09 -7.96 2.75
CA ALA A 100 -3.45 -9.12 2.17
C ALA A 100 -3.71 -10.39 2.97
N ASP A 101 -3.88 -11.50 2.26
CA ASP A 101 -3.86 -12.87 2.75
C ASP A 101 -2.66 -13.60 2.12
N PRO A 102 -1.51 -13.64 2.80
CA PRO A 102 -0.31 -14.30 2.27
C PRO A 102 -0.44 -15.82 2.13
N PHE A 103 -1.32 -16.45 2.91
CA PHE A 103 -1.54 -17.89 2.92
C PHE A 103 -2.63 -18.33 1.95
N ARG A 104 -3.48 -17.41 1.50
CA ARG A 104 -4.61 -17.60 0.57
C ARG A 104 -5.66 -18.59 1.09
N ASP A 105 -5.73 -18.78 2.39
CA ASP A 105 -6.62 -19.75 3.03
C ASP A 105 -7.86 -19.12 3.68
N GLY A 106 -7.97 -17.78 3.66
CA GLY A 106 -9.08 -17.04 4.22
C GLY A 106 -9.09 -17.03 5.76
N ARG A 107 -8.01 -17.44 6.42
CA ARG A 107 -7.92 -17.55 7.87
C ARG A 107 -7.07 -16.49 8.52
N TYR A 108 -6.08 -16.01 7.82
CA TYR A 108 -5.14 -15.01 8.28
C TYR A 108 -5.02 -13.91 7.24
N GLY A 109 -5.26 -12.69 7.66
CA GLY A 109 -5.08 -11.51 6.83
C GLY A 109 -4.42 -10.40 7.62
N ILE A 110 -3.82 -9.46 6.90
CA ILE A 110 -3.24 -8.24 7.44
C ILE A 110 -3.86 -7.04 6.76
N LEU A 111 -3.96 -5.94 7.50
CA LEU A 111 -4.25 -4.62 6.98
C LEU A 111 -3.10 -3.70 7.39
N VAL A 112 -2.57 -2.93 6.44
CA VAL A 112 -1.48 -1.97 6.67
C VAL A 112 -1.80 -0.70 5.93
N GLY A 113 -1.85 0.43 6.61
CA GLY A 113 -2.27 1.68 6.01
C GLY A 113 -1.78 2.94 6.72
N VAL A 114 -2.22 4.07 6.21
CA VAL A 114 -2.01 5.39 6.82
C VAL A 114 -3.22 6.29 6.60
N ASN A 115 -3.48 7.20 7.54
CA ASN A 115 -4.38 8.31 7.28
C ASN A 115 -3.69 9.34 6.36
N ALA A 116 -4.43 10.34 5.87
CA ALA A 116 -3.90 11.33 4.93
C ALA A 116 -2.77 12.22 5.51
N LEU A 117 -2.53 12.21 6.82
CA LEU A 117 -1.42 12.89 7.49
C LEU A 117 -0.26 11.95 7.86
N GLY A 118 -0.27 10.69 7.39
CA GLY A 118 0.81 9.74 7.60
C GLY A 118 0.78 9.01 8.94
N VAL A 119 -0.28 9.12 9.72
CA VAL A 119 -0.45 8.29 10.93
C VAL A 119 -0.69 6.85 10.51
N GLN A 120 0.21 5.96 10.90
CA GLN A 120 0.17 4.54 10.58
C GLN A 120 -0.94 3.83 11.34
N LEU A 121 -1.50 2.83 10.68
CA LEU A 121 -2.47 1.89 11.23
C LEU A 121 -2.19 0.51 10.65
N ASP A 122 -2.29 -0.49 11.49
CA ASP A 122 -2.19 -1.88 11.07
C ASP A 122 -2.99 -2.79 11.99
N GLU A 123 -3.44 -3.87 11.44
CA GLU A 123 -4.14 -4.91 12.19
C GLU A 123 -3.92 -6.27 11.55
N LYS A 124 -3.97 -7.28 12.37
CA LYS A 124 -3.99 -8.68 11.98
C LYS A 124 -5.41 -9.23 12.14
N HIS A 125 -5.88 -9.92 11.13
CA HIS A 125 -7.17 -10.61 11.16
C HIS A 125 -6.96 -12.11 11.23
N ILE A 126 -7.61 -12.74 12.23
CA ILE A 126 -7.71 -14.18 12.32
C ILE A 126 -9.20 -14.52 12.26
N SER A 127 -9.59 -15.38 11.31
CA SER A 127 -11.01 -15.66 11.04
C SER A 127 -11.82 -16.12 12.26
N SER A 128 -11.16 -16.77 13.24
CA SER A 128 -11.79 -17.23 14.48
C SER A 128 -11.79 -16.22 15.62
N ALA A 129 -10.95 -15.17 15.55
CA ALA A 129 -10.74 -14.21 16.64
C ALA A 129 -11.12 -12.77 16.27
N GLY A 130 -11.25 -12.47 14.97
CA GLY A 130 -11.50 -11.11 14.45
C GLY A 130 -10.24 -10.26 14.32
N PRO A 131 -10.40 -8.94 14.17
CA PRO A 131 -9.29 -8.01 14.06
C PRO A 131 -8.56 -7.82 15.39
N ASP A 132 -7.24 -7.66 15.31
CA ASP A 132 -6.33 -7.41 16.43
C ASP A 132 -5.42 -6.23 16.04
N ASP A 133 -5.77 -5.03 16.49
CA ASP A 133 -5.06 -3.76 16.29
C ASP A 133 -3.93 -3.53 17.31
N SER A 134 -3.66 -4.49 18.19
CA SER A 134 -2.46 -4.52 19.03
C SER A 134 -1.25 -5.14 18.32
N TRP A 135 -1.46 -5.67 17.12
CA TRP A 135 -0.39 -6.21 16.31
C TRP A 135 0.27 -5.11 15.49
N ASP A 136 1.55 -4.88 15.74
CA ASP A 136 2.36 -3.87 15.08
C ASP A 136 3.41 -4.48 14.17
N ILE A 137 3.63 -3.89 13.00
CA ILE A 137 4.80 -4.13 12.14
C ILE A 137 5.61 -2.84 11.94
N LEU A 138 6.90 -3.01 11.67
CA LEU A 138 7.74 -1.88 11.31
C LEU A 138 7.72 -1.69 9.80
N PHE A 139 7.12 -0.61 9.33
CA PHE A 139 7.15 -0.20 7.94
C PHE A 139 7.40 1.30 7.82
N GLN A 140 7.91 1.72 6.68
CA GLN A 140 8.07 3.13 6.38
C GLN A 140 6.89 3.61 5.54
N SER A 141 6.49 4.85 5.73
CA SER A 141 5.41 5.46 4.96
C SER A 141 5.60 6.96 4.81
N ALA A 142 5.09 7.50 3.73
CA ALA A 142 4.98 8.94 3.49
C ALA A 142 3.62 9.24 2.85
N THR A 143 3.12 10.45 3.08
CA THR A 143 1.90 10.96 2.45
C THR A 143 2.10 12.37 1.95
N ALA A 144 1.43 12.72 0.84
CA ALA A 144 1.44 14.07 0.30
C ALA A 144 0.03 14.50 -0.11
N PHE A 145 -0.36 15.71 0.30
CA PHE A 145 -1.55 16.38 -0.25
C PHE A 145 -1.23 16.95 -1.62
N GLN A 146 -2.20 16.90 -2.51
CA GLN A 146 -2.14 17.42 -3.87
C GLN A 146 -3.44 18.15 -4.19
N ASP A 147 -3.45 18.94 -5.27
CA ASP A 147 -4.63 19.72 -5.65
C ASP A 147 -5.86 18.86 -5.97
N ASP A 148 -5.64 17.59 -6.31
CA ASP A 148 -6.67 16.62 -6.69
C ASP A 148 -6.89 15.49 -5.67
N GLY A 149 -6.38 15.63 -4.43
CA GLY A 149 -6.54 14.64 -3.36
C GLY A 149 -5.29 14.45 -2.51
N TYR A 150 -4.95 13.20 -2.20
CA TYR A 150 -3.70 12.85 -1.52
C TYR A 150 -3.15 11.54 -2.06
N SER A 151 -1.89 11.29 -1.78
CA SER A 151 -1.25 10.01 -2.05
C SER A 151 -0.46 9.51 -0.84
N ALA A 152 -0.23 8.22 -0.82
CA ALA A 152 0.53 7.54 0.21
C ALA A 152 1.46 6.51 -0.41
N GLU A 153 2.62 6.33 0.20
CA GLU A 153 3.61 5.32 -0.15
C GLU A 153 4.00 4.53 1.09
N PHE A 154 4.17 3.23 0.93
CA PHE A 154 4.62 2.30 1.98
C PHE A 154 5.81 1.49 1.50
N ILE A 155 6.77 1.24 2.39
CA ILE A 155 7.85 0.28 2.21
C ILE A 155 7.75 -0.72 3.35
N ILE A 156 7.30 -1.93 3.04
CA ILE A 156 7.03 -2.99 4.02
C ILE A 156 8.11 -4.06 3.88
N PRO A 157 8.98 -4.25 4.89
CA PRO A 157 9.96 -5.34 4.85
C PRO A 157 9.25 -6.70 4.92
N PHE A 158 9.61 -7.64 4.06
CA PHE A 158 9.10 -9.01 4.16
C PHE A 158 9.46 -9.69 5.48
N SER A 159 10.52 -9.22 6.15
CA SER A 159 10.93 -9.69 7.48
C SER A 159 9.93 -9.43 8.58
N GLU A 160 9.07 -8.43 8.42
CA GLU A 160 8.05 -8.06 9.39
C GLU A 160 6.78 -8.92 9.26
N LEU A 161 6.65 -9.66 8.17
CA LEU A 161 5.45 -10.39 7.82
C LEU A 161 5.59 -11.90 8.10
N GLN A 162 4.47 -12.53 8.50
CA GLN A 162 4.37 -13.98 8.52
C GLN A 162 4.06 -14.46 7.11
N LEU A 163 4.98 -15.21 6.53
CA LEU A 163 4.90 -15.68 5.15
C LEU A 163 4.87 -17.21 5.10
N PRO A 164 4.20 -17.80 4.09
CA PRO A 164 4.33 -19.23 3.81
C PRO A 164 5.79 -19.61 3.53
N ASP A 165 6.22 -20.78 4.01
CA ASP A 165 7.56 -21.32 3.69
C ASP A 165 7.56 -21.90 2.27
N THR A 166 7.44 -21.01 1.29
CA THR A 166 7.48 -21.34 -0.13
C THR A 166 8.58 -20.53 -0.80
N GLU A 167 9.23 -21.11 -1.81
CA GLU A 167 10.25 -20.40 -2.58
C GLU A 167 9.65 -19.20 -3.32
N VAL A 168 8.44 -19.35 -3.79
CA VAL A 168 7.71 -18.32 -4.53
C VAL A 168 6.50 -17.90 -3.73
N GLN A 169 6.38 -16.60 -3.48
CA GLN A 169 5.25 -16.01 -2.78
C GLN A 169 4.13 -15.66 -3.75
N ARG A 170 2.93 -16.10 -3.41
CA ARG A 170 1.68 -15.70 -4.06
C ARG A 170 0.70 -15.32 -2.97
N TRP A 171 0.15 -14.13 -3.06
CA TRP A 171 -0.77 -13.62 -2.05
C TRP A 171 -2.10 -13.27 -2.71
N LYS A 172 -3.14 -13.26 -1.93
CA LYS A 172 -4.34 -12.49 -2.27
C LYS A 172 -4.15 -11.09 -1.70
N MET A 173 -4.35 -10.08 -2.54
CA MET A 173 -4.25 -8.69 -2.16
C MET A 173 -5.51 -7.92 -2.55
N GLY A 174 -5.78 -6.89 -1.81
CA GLY A 174 -6.79 -5.88 -2.11
C GLY A 174 -6.43 -4.57 -1.44
N PHE A 175 -7.07 -3.52 -1.88
CA PHE A 175 -6.82 -2.18 -1.38
C PHE A 175 -8.14 -1.57 -0.95
N ILE A 176 -8.09 -0.77 0.10
CA ILE A 176 -9.22 -0.01 0.57
C ILE A 176 -8.86 1.45 0.75
N ARG A 177 -9.86 2.28 0.55
CA ARG A 177 -9.88 3.68 0.95
C ARG A 177 -11.10 3.92 1.82
N LYS A 178 -10.88 4.47 2.98
CA LYS A 178 -11.96 5.04 3.79
C LYS A 178 -12.02 6.53 3.55
N SER A 179 -13.21 7.06 3.37
CA SER A 179 -13.45 8.48 3.21
C SER A 179 -14.57 8.95 4.11
N TYR A 180 -14.45 10.17 4.61
CA TYR A 180 -15.41 10.81 5.51
C TYR A 180 -15.92 12.09 4.88
N GLU A 181 -16.74 11.99 3.82
CA GLU A 181 -17.32 13.16 3.20
C GLU A 181 -18.72 13.46 3.79
N ALA A 182 -18.94 14.70 4.17
CA ALA A 182 -20.22 15.19 4.73
C ALA A 182 -20.71 14.40 5.97
N GLY A 183 -19.80 13.84 6.75
CA GLY A 183 -20.13 13.05 7.95
C GLY A 183 -20.57 11.61 7.64
N ILE A 184 -20.56 11.21 6.39
CA ILE A 184 -20.86 9.84 5.98
C ILE A 184 -19.52 9.10 5.78
N GLN A 185 -19.37 7.99 6.48
CA GLN A 185 -18.25 7.09 6.27
C GLN A 185 -18.52 6.22 5.04
N THR A 186 -17.63 6.32 4.06
CA THR A 186 -17.65 5.45 2.87
C THR A 186 -16.35 4.67 2.78
N VAL A 187 -16.45 3.39 2.45
CA VAL A 187 -15.30 2.53 2.19
C VAL A 187 -15.34 2.07 0.75
N PHE A 188 -14.24 2.29 0.04
CA PHE A 188 -14.03 1.82 -1.33
C PHE A 188 -13.00 0.70 -1.32
N GLY A 189 -13.10 -0.22 -2.27
CA GLY A 189 -12.18 -1.34 -2.40
C GLY A 189 -11.93 -1.76 -3.84
N SER A 190 -10.81 -2.42 -4.06
CA SER A 190 -10.46 -3.06 -5.34
C SER A 190 -11.15 -4.40 -5.55
N PHE A 191 -11.89 -4.88 -4.54
CA PHE A 191 -12.58 -6.17 -4.52
C PHE A 191 -14.02 -6.01 -4.06
N LYS A 192 -14.82 -7.06 -4.24
CA LYS A 192 -16.21 -7.08 -3.77
C LYS A 192 -16.31 -7.53 -2.33
N ASN A 193 -17.12 -6.80 -1.55
CA ASN A 193 -17.41 -7.19 -0.17
C ASN A 193 -18.25 -8.48 -0.17
N LEU A 194 -17.70 -9.53 0.44
CA LEU A 194 -18.37 -10.82 0.64
C LEU A 194 -19.17 -10.82 1.96
N PRO A 195 -20.08 -11.77 2.17
CA PRO A 195 -20.82 -11.89 3.44
C PRO A 195 -19.89 -12.03 4.63
N ALA A 196 -20.35 -11.55 5.78
CA ALA A 196 -19.60 -11.32 7.02
C ALA A 196 -18.99 -12.56 7.73
N GLU A 197 -19.03 -13.73 7.11
CA GLU A 197 -18.49 -14.97 7.69
C GLU A 197 -16.99 -15.16 7.47
N THR A 198 -16.37 -14.26 6.70
CA THR A 198 -14.95 -14.35 6.36
C THR A 198 -14.16 -13.21 7.00
N CYS A 199 -12.91 -13.47 7.33
CA CYS A 199 -11.93 -12.47 7.72
C CYS A 199 -11.99 -11.28 6.74
N TYR A 200 -12.23 -10.06 7.23
CA TYR A 200 -12.40 -8.88 6.38
C TYR A 200 -11.14 -8.63 5.52
N ALA A 201 -9.96 -8.68 6.13
CA ALA A 201 -8.70 -8.55 5.40
C ALA A 201 -8.41 -9.72 4.44
N CYS A 202 -9.08 -10.89 4.65
CA CYS A 202 -8.94 -12.04 3.76
C CYS A 202 -9.91 -12.04 2.56
N GLN A 203 -10.75 -11.02 2.42
CA GLN A 203 -11.67 -10.88 1.29
C GLN A 203 -11.00 -10.37 0.03
N ALA A 204 -9.77 -9.90 0.14
CA ALA A 204 -8.93 -9.58 -1.00
C ALA A 204 -8.86 -10.78 -1.96
N ASP A 205 -9.14 -10.55 -3.24
CA ASP A 205 -9.32 -11.63 -4.23
C ASP A 205 -8.33 -11.57 -5.40
N GLU A 206 -7.59 -10.47 -5.52
CA GLU A 206 -6.56 -10.34 -6.56
C GLU A 206 -5.31 -11.16 -6.20
N GLU A 207 -4.99 -12.16 -7.00
CA GLU A 207 -3.77 -12.94 -6.83
C GLU A 207 -2.56 -12.19 -7.39
N ILE A 208 -1.60 -11.87 -6.54
CA ILE A 208 -0.34 -11.25 -6.91
C ILE A 208 0.81 -12.23 -6.73
N PHE A 209 1.65 -12.27 -7.75
CA PHE A 209 2.87 -13.06 -7.76
C PHE A 209 4.06 -12.17 -7.36
N LEU A 210 4.63 -12.43 -6.18
CA LEU A 210 5.70 -11.61 -5.59
C LEU A 210 7.10 -12.20 -5.77
N GLY A 211 7.29 -13.15 -6.68
CA GLY A 211 8.60 -13.76 -6.90
C GLY A 211 9.11 -14.53 -5.68
N SER A 212 10.43 -14.51 -5.50
CA SER A 212 11.14 -15.21 -4.41
C SER A 212 11.83 -14.19 -3.50
N PRO A 213 11.21 -13.78 -2.39
CA PRO A 213 11.86 -12.93 -1.39
C PRO A 213 13.12 -13.59 -0.82
N GLU A 214 14.06 -12.79 -0.36
CA GLU A 214 15.23 -13.29 0.36
C GLU A 214 14.79 -14.08 1.60
N LYS A 215 15.21 -15.34 1.72
CA LYS A 215 14.93 -16.11 2.93
C LYS A 215 15.64 -15.48 4.13
N ILE A 216 14.84 -15.01 5.07
CA ILE A 216 15.38 -14.54 6.34
C ILE A 216 15.55 -15.80 7.20
N ILE A 217 16.81 -16.17 7.43
CA ILE A 217 17.14 -17.19 8.42
C ILE A 217 16.93 -16.55 9.79
N ARG A 218 15.85 -16.92 10.43
CA ARG A 218 15.55 -16.54 11.83
C ARG A 218 16.21 -17.51 12.78
#